data_02dd3b9d6bea63428e6c8975952d6cdc
#
_entry.id   02dd3b9d6bea63428e6c8975952d6cdc
#
_cell.length_a   1.000
_cell.length_b   1.000
_cell.length_c   1.000
_cell.angle_alpha   90.00
_cell.angle_beta   90.00
_cell.angle_gamma   90.00
#
_symmetry.space_group_name_H-M   'P 1'
#
loop_
_entity.id
_entity.type
_entity.pdbx_description
1 polymer ?
#
loop_
_entity_poly.entity_id
_entity_poly.type
_entity_poly.pdbx_seq_one_letter_code
_entity_poly.pdbx_strand_id
1 'polypeptide(L)'
;MITEELKRKIAYSIALIQRAEPTALRYRDEGFFVAFSGGKDSQVLLDLVGRSHVLFTAQYNLTTLDPPENVHFIKEHYPGVEIIIPDRTFLQTCRYHKMLPTQWTRFCCKELKESSNPHAVTLTGVRRAESARRSKRQEVFLQTRRRHPEFTEGTFDQFSRHQET
;
A
#
# COMPACT_ATOMS: atom_id res chain seq x y z
N MET A 1 -2.89 10.54 -27.15
CA MET A 1 -1.95 11.58 -26.68
C MET A 1 -2.11 11.78 -25.18
N ILE A 2 -1.01 11.81 -24.42
CA ILE A 2 -1.03 12.10 -22.97
C ILE A 2 -1.21 13.61 -22.83
N THR A 3 -2.22 14.03 -22.08
CA THR A 3 -2.51 15.46 -21.84
C THR A 3 -1.43 16.11 -20.96
N GLU A 4 -1.20 17.42 -21.08
CA GLU A 4 -0.24 18.14 -20.23
C GLU A 4 -0.63 18.05 -18.74
N GLU A 5 -1.92 18.02 -18.43
CA GLU A 5 -2.42 17.80 -17.07
C GLU A 5 -1.97 16.44 -16.52
N LEU A 6 -2.05 15.38 -17.33
CA LEU A 6 -1.64 14.04 -16.90
C LEU A 6 -0.12 13.98 -16.69
N LYS A 7 0.68 14.59 -17.57
CA LYS A 7 2.13 14.69 -17.39
C LYS A 7 2.49 15.37 -16.07
N ARG A 8 1.82 16.47 -15.74
CA ARG A 8 2.02 17.20 -14.49
C ARG A 8 1.66 16.33 -13.26
N LYS A 9 0.57 15.58 -13.31
CA LYS A 9 0.19 14.66 -12.24
C LYS A 9 1.20 13.52 -12.06
N ILE A 10 1.72 12.97 -13.15
CA ILE A 10 2.78 11.96 -13.12
C ILE A 10 4.04 12.52 -12.46
N ALA A 11 4.52 13.68 -12.93
CA ALA A 11 5.71 14.33 -12.39
C ALA A 11 5.57 14.64 -10.89
N TYR A 12 4.41 15.16 -10.48
CA TYR A 12 4.09 15.41 -9.08
C TYR A 12 4.16 14.13 -8.23
N SER A 13 3.54 13.05 -8.71
CA SER A 13 3.53 11.76 -7.99
C SER A 13 4.94 11.18 -7.84
N ILE A 14 5.75 11.25 -8.89
CA ILE A 14 7.14 10.79 -8.86
C ILE A 14 7.94 11.63 -7.84
N ALA A 15 7.83 12.96 -7.89
CA ALA A 15 8.53 13.84 -6.95
C ALA A 15 8.10 13.58 -5.49
N LEU A 16 6.83 13.29 -5.24
CA LEU A 16 6.32 12.93 -3.91
C LEU A 16 6.96 11.63 -3.40
N ILE A 17 7.04 10.60 -4.25
CA ILE A 17 7.66 9.31 -3.92
C ILE A 17 9.14 9.51 -3.60
N GLN A 18 9.89 10.20 -4.46
CA GLN A 18 11.32 10.48 -4.27
C GLN A 18 11.59 11.25 -2.97
N ARG A 19 10.76 12.27 -2.68
CA ARG A 19 10.87 13.04 -1.44
C ARG A 19 10.65 12.20 -0.18
N ALA A 20 9.83 11.16 -0.26
CA ALA A 20 9.54 10.28 0.86
C ALA A 20 10.55 9.14 1.04
N GLU A 21 11.46 8.91 0.07
CA GLU A 21 12.43 7.80 0.10
C GLU A 21 13.34 7.81 1.35
N PRO A 22 13.92 8.95 1.79
CA PRO A 22 14.76 8.95 2.99
C PRO A 22 14.00 8.48 4.23
N THR A 23 12.69 8.72 4.29
CA THR A 23 11.85 8.21 5.38
C THR A 23 11.66 6.70 5.25
N ALA A 24 11.44 6.17 4.05
CA ALA A 24 11.30 4.74 3.83
C ALA A 24 12.56 3.97 4.25
N LEU A 25 13.73 4.47 3.86
CA LEU A 25 15.04 3.87 4.17
C LEU A 25 15.40 3.88 5.65
N ARG A 26 14.78 4.75 6.46
CA ARG A 26 14.93 4.71 7.94
C ARG A 26 14.25 3.50 8.57
N TYR A 27 13.23 2.96 7.93
CA TYR A 27 12.46 1.82 8.46
C TYR A 27 12.86 0.49 7.84
N ARG A 28 13.33 0.52 6.59
CA ARG A 28 13.74 -0.68 5.85
C ARG A 28 14.81 -0.33 4.81
N ASP A 29 15.85 -1.13 4.76
CA ASP A 29 16.93 -0.98 3.78
C ASP A 29 16.43 -1.23 2.34
N GLU A 30 15.36 -2.05 2.17
CA GLU A 30 14.69 -2.29 0.90
C GLU A 30 13.75 -1.15 0.46
N GLY A 31 13.64 -0.09 1.26
CA GLY A 31 12.86 1.10 0.95
C GLY A 31 11.36 0.90 1.13
N PHE A 32 10.59 1.33 0.13
CA PHE A 32 9.13 1.28 0.18
C PHE A 32 8.55 -0.12 0.10
N PHE A 33 7.40 -0.29 0.74
CA PHE A 33 6.51 -1.41 0.50
C PHE A 33 5.35 -0.99 -0.41
N VAL A 34 5.20 -1.65 -1.55
CA VAL A 34 4.10 -1.41 -2.50
C VAL A 34 3.06 -2.49 -2.33
N ALA A 35 1.87 -2.12 -1.83
CA ALA A 35 0.74 -3.03 -1.74
C ALA A 35 0.10 -3.18 -3.13
N PHE A 36 0.35 -4.31 -3.77
CA PHE A 36 -0.16 -4.62 -5.09
C PHE A 36 -1.42 -5.49 -5.01
N SER A 37 -2.41 -5.24 -5.85
CA SER A 37 -3.67 -6.00 -5.87
C SER A 37 -4.05 -6.56 -7.25
N GLY A 38 -3.23 -6.30 -8.28
CA GLY A 38 -3.57 -6.60 -9.67
C GLY A 38 -4.59 -5.63 -10.30
N GLY A 39 -5.25 -4.79 -9.49
CA GLY A 39 -6.19 -3.79 -9.99
C GLY A 39 -5.49 -2.61 -10.68
N LYS A 40 -6.19 -1.91 -11.56
CA LYS A 40 -5.66 -0.80 -12.37
C LYS A 40 -4.91 0.26 -11.56
N ASP A 41 -5.40 0.60 -10.37
CA ASP A 41 -4.80 1.65 -9.55
C ASP A 41 -3.46 1.19 -8.94
N SER A 42 -3.34 -0.09 -8.57
CA SER A 42 -2.09 -0.67 -8.10
C SER A 42 -1.07 -0.88 -9.23
N GLN A 43 -1.54 -1.14 -10.45
CA GLN A 43 -0.68 -1.20 -11.63
C GLN A 43 -0.07 0.17 -11.97
N VAL A 44 -0.89 1.23 -11.96
CA VAL A 44 -0.42 2.61 -12.15
C VAL A 44 0.56 3.01 -11.04
N LEU A 45 0.26 2.65 -9.78
CA LEU A 45 1.17 2.92 -8.67
C LEU A 45 2.53 2.25 -8.90
N LEU A 46 2.54 0.97 -9.26
CA LEU A 46 3.77 0.21 -9.49
C LEU A 46 4.60 0.82 -10.64
N ASP A 47 3.97 1.26 -11.73
CA ASP A 47 4.63 1.96 -12.83
C ASP A 47 5.26 3.30 -12.35
N LEU A 48 4.54 4.09 -11.57
CA LEU A 48 5.05 5.35 -11.02
C LEU A 48 6.24 5.14 -10.07
N VAL A 49 6.19 4.11 -9.23
CA VAL A 49 7.29 3.76 -8.33
C VAL A 49 8.51 3.31 -9.12
N GLY A 50 8.34 2.48 -10.15
CA GLY A 50 9.42 2.06 -11.03
C GLY A 50 10.09 3.25 -11.74
N ARG A 51 9.30 4.23 -12.18
CA ARG A 51 9.81 5.48 -12.81
C ARG A 51 10.48 6.44 -11.83
N SER A 52 10.20 6.33 -10.55
CA SER A 52 10.84 7.20 -9.54
C SER A 52 12.24 6.76 -9.16
N HIS A 53 12.71 5.60 -9.62
CA HIS A 53 14.04 5.05 -9.36
C HIS A 53 14.40 4.94 -7.87
N VAL A 54 13.41 4.70 -7.03
CA VAL A 54 13.56 4.48 -5.58
C VAL A 54 13.63 3.00 -5.26
N LEU A 55 14.16 2.64 -4.08
CA LEU A 55 14.14 1.26 -3.61
C LEU A 55 12.74 0.88 -3.13
N PHE A 56 12.26 -0.28 -3.57
CA PHE A 56 10.97 -0.80 -3.14
C PHE A 56 10.85 -2.31 -3.28
N THR A 57 9.94 -2.88 -2.51
CA THR A 57 9.43 -4.24 -2.67
C THR A 57 7.94 -4.19 -2.97
N ALA A 58 7.47 -5.00 -3.92
CA ALA A 58 6.04 -5.08 -4.23
C ALA A 58 5.50 -6.45 -3.84
N GLN A 59 4.38 -6.49 -3.10
CA GLN A 59 3.78 -7.73 -2.65
C GLN A 59 2.27 -7.77 -2.92
N TYR A 60 1.81 -8.93 -3.31
CA TYR A 60 0.42 -9.30 -3.44
C TYR A 60 0.04 -10.29 -2.34
N ASN A 61 -0.82 -9.88 -1.44
CA ASN A 61 -1.33 -10.76 -0.38
C ASN A 61 -2.49 -11.60 -0.91
N LEU A 62 -2.26 -12.90 -1.10
CA LEU A 62 -3.29 -13.84 -1.52
C LEU A 62 -4.33 -14.01 -0.40
N THR A 63 -5.58 -13.66 -0.69
CA THR A 63 -6.64 -13.78 0.32
C THR A 63 -7.33 -15.13 0.33
N THR A 64 -7.01 -16.00 -0.64
CA THR A 64 -7.70 -17.28 -0.91
C THR A 64 -9.16 -17.15 -1.33
N LEU A 65 -9.64 -15.93 -1.54
CA LEU A 65 -10.92 -15.57 -2.17
C LEU A 65 -10.72 -14.96 -3.56
N ASP A 66 -9.48 -14.70 -3.90
CA ASP A 66 -9.15 -14.06 -5.17
C ASP A 66 -9.44 -15.01 -6.33
N PRO A 67 -10.01 -14.51 -7.45
CA PRO A 67 -10.19 -15.31 -8.65
C PRO A 67 -8.85 -15.87 -9.14
N PRO A 68 -8.76 -17.14 -9.55
CA PRO A 68 -7.53 -17.74 -10.07
C PRO A 68 -6.91 -16.92 -11.22
N GLU A 69 -7.74 -16.30 -12.04
CA GLU A 69 -7.35 -15.45 -13.18
C GLU A 69 -6.50 -14.26 -12.74
N ASN A 70 -6.83 -13.66 -11.59
CA ASN A 70 -6.07 -12.55 -11.04
C ASN A 70 -4.65 -13.00 -10.62
N VAL A 71 -4.55 -14.17 -10.01
CA VAL A 71 -3.26 -14.74 -9.61
C VAL A 71 -2.40 -15.10 -10.82
N HIS A 72 -3.00 -15.71 -11.85
CA HIS A 72 -2.32 -16.00 -13.11
C HIS A 72 -1.85 -14.72 -13.81
N PHE A 73 -2.71 -13.72 -13.91
CA PHE A 73 -2.38 -12.42 -14.46
C PHE A 73 -1.16 -11.78 -13.75
N ILE A 74 -1.15 -11.80 -12.42
CA ILE A 74 -0.04 -11.23 -11.64
C ILE A 74 1.27 -12.01 -11.91
N LYS A 75 1.22 -13.32 -11.90
CA LYS A 75 2.40 -14.16 -12.17
C LYS A 75 2.98 -13.95 -13.57
N GLU A 76 2.12 -13.80 -14.56
CA GLU A 76 2.51 -13.66 -15.96
C GLU A 76 3.05 -12.26 -16.26
N HIS A 77 2.34 -11.21 -15.80
CA HIS A 77 2.63 -9.84 -16.20
C HIS A 77 3.49 -9.05 -15.19
N TYR A 78 3.56 -9.52 -13.94
CA TYR A 78 4.27 -8.85 -12.85
C TYR A 78 5.18 -9.81 -12.06
N PRO A 79 6.17 -10.45 -12.72
CA PRO A 79 7.02 -11.46 -12.07
C PRO A 79 7.87 -10.89 -10.92
N GLY A 80 8.05 -9.57 -10.86
CA GLY A 80 8.74 -8.89 -9.75
C GLY A 80 7.86 -8.65 -8.52
N VAL A 81 6.58 -9.00 -8.55
CA VAL A 81 5.67 -8.89 -7.40
C VAL A 81 5.69 -10.21 -6.62
N GLU A 82 6.09 -10.14 -5.37
CA GLU A 82 6.08 -11.30 -4.47
C GLU A 82 4.64 -11.66 -4.07
N ILE A 83 4.29 -12.95 -4.21
CA ILE A 83 2.97 -13.45 -3.80
C ILE A 83 3.09 -14.04 -2.40
N ILE A 84 2.45 -13.39 -1.44
CA ILE A 84 2.41 -13.85 -0.05
C ILE A 84 1.21 -14.75 0.16
N ILE A 85 1.50 -15.99 0.55
CA ILE A 85 0.47 -16.97 0.90
C ILE A 85 0.21 -16.85 2.40
N PRO A 86 -1.05 -16.65 2.84
CA PRO A 86 -1.36 -16.53 4.25
C PRO A 86 -1.25 -17.90 4.96
N ASP A 87 -0.89 -17.87 6.24
CA ASP A 87 -0.85 -19.09 7.09
C ASP A 87 -2.20 -19.79 7.19
N ARG A 88 -3.29 -19.05 7.06
CA ARG A 88 -4.66 -19.54 7.09
C ARG A 88 -5.44 -19.05 5.89
N THR A 89 -6.21 -19.94 5.29
CA THR A 89 -7.17 -19.53 4.26
C THR A 89 -8.28 -18.69 4.89
N PHE A 90 -9.04 -17.99 4.07
CA PHE A 90 -10.19 -17.20 4.53
C PHE A 90 -11.19 -18.05 5.35
N LEU A 91 -11.51 -19.25 4.87
CA LEU A 91 -12.43 -20.15 5.58
C LEU A 91 -11.86 -20.63 6.92
N GLN A 92 -10.57 -20.93 6.98
CA GLN A 92 -9.89 -21.28 8.23
C GLN A 92 -9.89 -20.11 9.21
N THR A 93 -9.71 -18.89 8.72
CA THR A 93 -9.79 -17.67 9.53
C THR A 93 -11.20 -17.44 10.08
N CYS A 94 -12.25 -17.63 9.26
CA CYS A 94 -13.63 -17.57 9.72
C CYS A 94 -13.93 -18.63 10.79
N ARG A 95 -13.42 -19.85 10.60
CA ARG A 95 -13.58 -20.93 11.59
C ARG A 95 -12.87 -20.62 12.92
N TYR A 96 -11.67 -20.03 12.85
CA TYR A 96 -10.94 -19.60 14.04
C TYR A 96 -11.70 -18.54 14.83
N HIS A 97 -12.26 -17.53 14.17
CA HIS A 97 -13.08 -16.49 14.79
C HIS A 97 -14.52 -16.94 15.10
N LYS A 98 -14.91 -18.14 14.67
CA LYS A 98 -16.28 -18.69 14.84
C LYS A 98 -17.38 -17.77 14.27
N MET A 99 -17.05 -16.95 13.28
CA MET A 99 -17.98 -16.02 12.65
C MET A 99 -17.52 -15.65 11.23
N LEU A 100 -18.46 -15.18 10.42
CA LEU A 100 -18.15 -14.53 9.14
C LEU A 100 -17.77 -13.07 9.38
N PRO A 101 -16.89 -12.49 8.54
CA PRO A 101 -16.57 -11.06 8.64
C PRO A 101 -17.80 -10.21 8.30
N THR A 102 -17.96 -9.15 9.04
CA THR A 102 -19.00 -8.15 8.81
C THR A 102 -18.40 -6.81 8.47
N GLN A 103 -19.23 -5.82 8.10
CA GLN A 103 -18.77 -4.45 7.87
C GLN A 103 -18.08 -3.84 9.12
N TRP A 104 -18.47 -4.28 10.30
CA TRP A 104 -17.94 -3.84 11.59
C TRP A 104 -16.75 -4.67 12.07
N THR A 105 -16.75 -5.97 11.79
CA THR A 105 -15.74 -6.92 12.24
C THR A 105 -14.91 -7.40 11.05
N ARG A 106 -13.92 -6.59 10.65
CA ARG A 106 -13.12 -6.79 9.43
C ARG A 106 -11.81 -7.55 9.72
N PHE A 107 -11.86 -8.63 10.49
CA PHE A 107 -10.66 -9.41 10.82
C PHE A 107 -9.95 -9.97 9.58
N CYS A 108 -10.70 -10.33 8.54
CA CYS A 108 -10.13 -10.84 7.29
C CYS A 108 -9.18 -9.82 6.62
N CYS A 109 -9.52 -8.53 6.61
CA CYS A 109 -8.63 -7.50 6.06
C CYS A 109 -7.35 -7.38 6.88
N LYS A 110 -7.49 -7.43 8.21
CA LYS A 110 -6.36 -7.32 9.14
C LYS A 110 -5.40 -8.50 9.00
N GLU A 111 -5.93 -9.73 8.96
CA GLU A 111 -5.11 -10.95 8.97
C GLU A 111 -4.58 -11.32 7.59
N LEU A 112 -5.37 -11.12 6.53
CA LEU A 112 -4.98 -11.55 5.18
C LEU A 112 -4.32 -10.45 4.33
N LYS A 113 -4.50 -9.17 4.66
CA LYS A 113 -3.98 -8.06 3.84
C LYS A 113 -3.02 -7.11 4.57
N GLU A 114 -3.24 -6.89 5.88
CA GLU A 114 -2.54 -5.82 6.59
C GLU A 114 -1.40 -6.32 7.49
N SER A 115 -1.21 -7.63 7.62
CA SER A 115 -0.22 -8.22 8.53
C SER A 115 1.18 -8.34 7.94
N SER A 116 1.33 -8.23 6.63
CA SER A 116 2.54 -8.65 5.90
C SER A 116 3.77 -7.77 6.12
N ASN A 117 3.61 -6.48 6.43
CA ASN A 117 4.73 -5.57 6.62
C ASN A 117 4.43 -4.47 7.64
N PRO A 118 4.54 -4.76 8.94
CA PRO A 118 4.14 -3.84 10.01
C PRO A 118 5.04 -2.60 10.17
N HIS A 119 6.26 -2.60 9.63
CA HIS A 119 7.27 -1.56 9.85
C HIS A 119 7.76 -0.89 8.57
N ALA A 120 6.95 -0.84 7.52
CA ALA A 120 7.33 -0.26 6.25
C ALA A 120 6.52 0.99 5.91
N VAL A 121 7.15 1.94 5.22
CA VAL A 121 6.42 3.01 4.55
C VAL A 121 5.71 2.40 3.35
N THR A 122 4.38 2.28 3.46
CA THR A 122 3.55 1.59 2.48
C THR A 122 2.97 2.56 1.46
N LEU A 123 3.21 2.28 0.19
CA LEU A 123 2.55 2.98 -0.92
C LEU A 123 1.26 2.23 -1.30
N THR A 124 0.18 2.98 -1.42
CA THR A 124 -1.15 2.43 -1.78
C THR A 124 -1.79 3.25 -2.88
N GLY A 125 -2.33 2.57 -3.90
CA GLY A 125 -3.05 3.18 -5.01
C GLY A 125 -4.50 3.56 -4.64
N VAL A 126 -4.68 4.52 -3.72
CA VAL A 126 -6.01 4.96 -3.27
C VAL A 126 -6.40 6.27 -3.96
N ARG A 127 -7.54 6.26 -4.65
CA ARG A 127 -8.07 7.47 -5.31
C ARG A 127 -8.98 8.26 -4.37
N ARG A 128 -8.79 9.59 -4.34
CA ARG A 128 -9.66 10.50 -3.57
C ARG A 128 -11.12 10.45 -4.02
N ALA A 129 -11.35 10.25 -5.32
CA ALA A 129 -12.69 10.19 -5.92
C ALA A 129 -13.54 8.97 -5.51
N GLU A 130 -12.96 7.95 -4.86
CA GLU A 130 -13.69 6.73 -4.53
C GLU A 130 -14.69 6.87 -3.38
N SER A 131 -14.48 7.81 -2.48
CA SER A 131 -15.43 8.09 -1.41
C SER A 131 -15.14 9.42 -0.71
N ALA A 132 -16.18 10.03 -0.10
CA ALA A 132 -16.05 11.24 0.71
C ALA A 132 -15.05 11.10 1.88
N ARG A 133 -14.89 9.89 2.43
CA ARG A 133 -13.88 9.60 3.46
C ARG A 133 -12.47 9.59 2.90
N ARG A 134 -12.28 9.08 1.67
CA ARG A 134 -10.97 9.02 1.01
C ARG A 134 -10.55 10.38 0.46
N SER A 135 -11.50 11.22 0.05
CA SER A 135 -11.20 12.58 -0.44
C SER A 135 -10.53 13.47 0.62
N LYS A 136 -10.83 13.22 1.90
CA LYS A 136 -10.28 13.95 3.05
C LYS A 136 -8.93 13.40 3.55
N ARG A 137 -8.40 12.30 2.98
CA ARG A 137 -7.10 11.76 3.40
C ARG A 137 -5.97 12.64 2.91
N GLN A 138 -5.00 12.85 3.78
CA GLN A 138 -3.71 13.40 3.42
C GLN A 138 -2.97 12.44 2.49
N GLU A 139 -2.08 12.94 1.64
CA GLU A 139 -1.26 12.13 0.74
C GLU A 139 -0.28 11.26 1.49
N VAL A 140 0.25 11.80 2.58
CA VAL A 140 1.11 11.08 3.54
C VAL A 140 0.43 11.14 4.89
N PHE A 141 0.25 10.00 5.54
CA PHE A 141 -0.31 9.93 6.88
C PHE A 141 0.28 8.77 7.67
N LEU A 142 0.40 8.95 8.96
CA LEU A 142 0.85 7.91 9.87
C LEU A 142 -0.31 6.99 10.20
N GLN A 143 -0.17 5.71 9.87
CA GLN A 143 -1.12 4.70 10.32
C GLN A 143 -0.69 4.15 11.68
N THR A 144 -1.06 4.84 12.76
CA THR A 144 -0.83 4.35 14.11
C THR A 144 -1.70 3.13 14.38
N ARG A 145 -1.10 1.94 14.38
CA ARG A 145 -1.70 0.79 15.03
C ARG A 145 -1.58 1.00 16.54
N ARG A 146 -2.67 0.92 17.27
CA ARG A 146 -2.79 1.17 18.73
C ARG A 146 -1.86 0.31 19.65
N ARG A 147 -0.77 -0.30 19.17
CA ARG A 147 0.06 -1.22 19.95
C ARG A 147 1.58 -1.17 19.72
N HIS A 148 2.14 -0.12 19.13
CA HIS A 148 3.61 0.02 19.16
C HIS A 148 3.99 1.39 19.72
N PRO A 149 4.58 1.43 20.92
CA PRO A 149 5.02 2.68 21.55
C PRO A 149 6.27 3.31 20.93
N GLU A 150 6.86 2.68 19.89
CA GLU A 150 8.11 3.15 19.28
C GLU A 150 7.91 4.19 18.15
N PHE A 151 6.68 4.43 17.71
CA PHE A 151 6.37 5.50 16.77
C PHE A 151 6.03 6.77 17.54
N THR A 152 7.02 7.55 17.91
CA THR A 152 6.80 8.89 18.46
C THR A 152 6.46 9.87 17.32
N GLU A 153 5.49 10.75 17.59
CA GLU A 153 4.94 11.78 16.67
C GLU A 153 6.01 12.71 16.05
N GLY A 154 7.20 12.77 16.64
CA GLY A 154 8.25 13.71 16.27
C GLY A 154 8.88 13.51 14.87
N THR A 155 8.75 12.33 14.26
CA THR A 155 9.37 12.05 12.95
C THR A 155 8.49 12.53 11.79
N PHE A 156 7.21 12.75 12.03
CA PHE A 156 6.23 13.16 11.02
C PHE A 156 6.14 14.68 10.86
N ASP A 157 6.43 15.43 11.91
CA ASP A 157 6.42 16.90 11.91
C ASP A 157 7.43 17.53 10.95
N GLN A 158 8.52 16.83 10.64
CA GLN A 158 9.48 17.30 9.64
C GLN A 158 8.95 17.24 8.20
N PHE A 159 8.03 16.32 7.92
CA PHE A 159 7.45 16.16 6.59
C PHE A 159 6.34 17.18 6.32
N SER A 160 5.57 17.55 7.36
CA SER A 160 4.47 18.51 7.27
C SER A 160 4.97 19.96 7.15
N ARG A 161 6.10 20.30 7.77
CA ARG A 161 6.66 21.68 7.75
C ARG A 161 7.24 22.15 6.43
N HIS A 162 7.47 21.25 5.47
CA HIS A 162 7.92 21.60 4.13
C HIS A 162 6.80 21.88 3.12
N GLN A 163 5.54 21.85 3.55
CA GLN A 163 4.39 22.18 2.69
C GLN A 163 3.91 23.63 2.83
N GLU A 164 4.44 24.40 3.79
CA GLU A 164 4.03 25.80 4.08
C GLU A 164 5.04 26.86 3.59
N THR A 165 6.03 26.48 2.83
CA THR A 165 6.94 27.39 2.10
C THR A 165 6.93 27.04 0.61
#